data_38e8fa0984caa7b7d61b0cd45416cb53
#
_entry.id   38e8fa0984caa7b7d61b0cd45416cb53
#
_cell.length_a   1.000
_cell.length_b   1.000
_cell.length_c   1.000
_cell.angle_alpha   90.00
_cell.angle_beta   90.00
_cell.angle_gamma   90.00
#
_symmetry.space_group_name_H-M   'P 1'
#
loop_
_entity.id
_entity.type
_entity.pdbx_description
1 polymer ?
#
loop_
_entity_poly.entity_id
_entity_poly.type
_entity_poly.pdbx_seq_one_letter_code
_entity_poly.pdbx_strand_id
1 'polypeptide(L)' 'GRGLLLDRTGALSAAGWADRVDHVVGDFGVEPDVPAVLLRPDGHVAWAGADQAGLAAHLSRWFGAAA' A
#
# COMPACT_ATOMS: atom_id res chain seq x y z
N GLY A 1 4.69 -14.39 -2.18
CA GLY A 1 5.13 -13.02 -2.28
C GLY A 1 4.39 -12.10 -1.34
N ARG A 2 4.96 -10.97 -1.10
CA ARG A 2 4.41 -9.94 -0.24
C ARG A 2 3.99 -8.74 -1.06
N GLY A 3 2.94 -8.04 -0.64
CA GLY A 3 2.59 -6.75 -1.20
C GLY A 3 3.56 -5.68 -0.70
N LEU A 4 3.51 -4.51 -1.32
CA LEU A 4 4.37 -3.39 -0.96
C LEU A 4 3.56 -2.10 -0.99
N LEU A 5 3.53 -1.39 0.14
CA LEU A 5 2.95 -0.05 0.22
C LEU A 5 4.09 0.95 0.24
N LEU A 6 4.19 1.75 -0.82
CA LEU A 6 5.12 2.87 -0.91
C LEU A 6 4.36 4.13 -0.51
N ASP A 7 4.72 4.73 0.63
CA ASP A 7 3.97 5.83 1.25
C ASP A 7 4.87 7.04 1.42
N ARG A 8 4.64 8.08 0.60
CA ARG A 8 5.38 9.34 0.70
C ARG A 8 4.88 10.22 1.83
N THR A 9 3.64 9.99 2.29
CA THR A 9 3.02 10.87 3.28
C THR A 9 3.44 10.53 4.70
N GLY A 10 3.76 9.27 4.97
CA GLY A 10 4.00 8.78 6.31
C GLY A 10 2.75 8.71 7.18
N ALA A 11 1.58 9.01 6.60
CA ALA A 11 0.32 9.12 7.36
C ALA A 11 -0.59 7.89 7.21
N LEU A 12 -0.24 6.97 6.32
CA LEU A 12 -1.05 5.79 6.07
C LEU A 12 -0.65 4.63 6.99
N SER A 13 -1.54 3.66 7.12
CA SER A 13 -1.28 2.47 7.94
C SER A 13 -1.75 1.22 7.22
N ALA A 14 -0.89 0.19 7.24
CA ALA A 14 -1.22 -1.16 6.80
C ALA A 14 -0.97 -2.15 7.95
N ALA A 15 -1.13 -1.70 9.19
CA ALA A 15 -0.77 -2.49 10.38
C ALA A 15 -1.50 -3.83 10.45
N GLY A 16 -2.77 -3.88 10.05
CA GLY A 16 -3.54 -5.12 10.05
C GLY A 16 -3.09 -6.12 8.99
N TRP A 17 -2.19 -5.72 8.08
CA TRP A 17 -1.68 -6.57 6.99
C TRP A 17 -0.15 -6.70 7.03
N ALA A 18 0.48 -6.36 8.17
CA ALA A 18 1.94 -6.34 8.29
C ALA A 18 2.58 -7.71 8.02
N ASP A 19 1.84 -8.79 8.17
CA ASP A 19 2.30 -10.15 7.86
C ASP A 19 2.28 -10.44 6.35
N ARG A 20 1.63 -9.59 5.54
CA ARG A 20 1.44 -9.82 4.10
C ARG A 20 1.90 -8.65 3.24
N VAL A 21 2.07 -7.45 3.81
CA VAL A 21 2.40 -6.23 3.09
C VAL A 21 3.53 -5.50 3.81
N ASP A 22 4.56 -5.16 3.08
CA ASP A 22 5.63 -4.29 3.59
C ASP A 22 5.23 -2.83 3.40
N HIS A 23 5.42 -2.01 4.43
CA HIS A 23 5.11 -0.58 4.38
C HIS A 23 6.42 0.21 4.44
N VAL A 24 6.73 0.91 3.35
CA VAL A 24 7.94 1.71 3.24
C VAL A 24 7.55 3.18 3.11
N VAL A 25 8.06 4.01 4.01
CA VAL A 25 7.79 5.45 4.06
C VAL A 25 8.98 6.21 3.49
N GLY A 26 8.74 7.15 2.59
CA GLY A 26 9.79 7.97 2.00
C GLY A 26 9.46 8.44 0.60
N ASP A 27 10.40 9.15 -0.02
CA ASP A 27 10.29 9.56 -1.42
C ASP A 27 11.06 8.55 -2.28
N PHE A 28 10.34 7.88 -3.15
CA PHE A 28 10.89 6.76 -3.92
C PHE A 28 11.31 7.15 -5.33
N GLY A 29 10.93 8.35 -5.77
CA GLY A 29 11.22 8.78 -7.14
C GLY A 29 10.55 7.92 -8.21
N VAL A 30 9.47 7.21 -7.85
CA VAL A 30 8.79 6.33 -8.80
C VAL A 30 7.66 7.05 -9.53
N GLU A 31 7.34 6.56 -10.71
CA GLU A 31 6.19 7.01 -11.48
C GLU A 31 5.04 6.03 -11.31
N PRO A 32 3.77 6.48 -11.28
CA PRO A 32 3.36 7.88 -11.35
C PRO A 32 3.67 8.64 -10.07
N ASP A 33 3.68 9.96 -10.16
CA ASP A 33 3.96 10.84 -9.01
C ASP A 33 2.70 10.98 -8.15
N VAL A 34 2.48 10.02 -7.28
CA VAL A 34 1.31 9.97 -6.40
C VAL A 34 1.76 9.91 -4.94
N PRO A 35 0.89 10.31 -3.97
CA PRO A 35 1.26 10.30 -2.56
C PRO A 35 1.60 8.90 -2.04
N ALA A 36 0.90 7.87 -2.50
CA ALA A 36 1.18 6.50 -2.11
C ALA A 36 0.73 5.52 -3.18
N VAL A 37 1.37 4.35 -3.21
CA VAL A 37 1.06 3.28 -4.15
C VAL A 37 1.07 1.95 -3.40
N LEU A 38 0.02 1.15 -3.58
CA LEU A 38 -0.03 -0.22 -3.10
C LEU A 38 0.24 -1.16 -4.27
N LEU A 39 1.28 -1.97 -4.15
CA LEU A 39 1.67 -2.93 -5.18
C LEU A 39 1.31 -4.34 -4.73
N ARG A 40 0.79 -5.13 -5.68
CA ARG A 40 0.56 -6.56 -5.49
C ARG A 40 1.90 -7.31 -5.57
N PRO A 41 1.95 -8.55 -5.05
CA PRO A 41 3.19 -9.35 -5.16
C PRO A 41 3.69 -9.54 -6.58
N ASP A 42 2.80 -9.47 -7.57
CA ASP A 42 3.16 -9.60 -8.99
C ASP A 42 3.65 -8.27 -9.61
N GLY A 43 3.72 -7.20 -8.82
CA GLY A 43 4.21 -5.90 -9.26
C GLY A 43 3.15 -4.98 -9.85
N HIS A 44 1.90 -5.43 -9.98
CA HIS A 44 0.83 -4.58 -10.48
C HIS A 44 0.31 -3.62 -9.40
N VAL A 45 -0.06 -2.42 -9.81
CA VAL A 45 -0.65 -1.43 -8.90
C VAL A 45 -2.05 -1.87 -8.53
N ALA A 46 -2.27 -2.07 -7.22
CA ALA A 46 -3.60 -2.39 -6.68
C ALA A 46 -4.35 -1.12 -6.30
N TRP A 47 -3.64 -0.07 -5.89
CA TRP A 47 -4.26 1.18 -5.45
C TRP A 47 -3.21 2.29 -5.47
N ALA A 48 -3.65 3.50 -5.73
CA ALA A 48 -2.83 4.71 -5.64
C ALA A 48 -3.68 5.84 -5.10
N GLY A 49 -3.11 6.67 -4.21
CA GLY A 49 -3.84 7.78 -3.60
C GLY A 49 -3.24 8.17 -2.27
N ALA A 50 -4.06 8.81 -1.42
CA ALA A 50 -3.61 9.29 -0.13
C ALA A 50 -4.62 9.06 1.00
N ASP A 51 -5.81 8.48 0.72
CA ASP A 51 -6.82 8.30 1.75
C ASP A 51 -6.73 6.92 2.39
N GLN A 52 -6.73 6.90 3.72
CA GLN A 52 -6.63 5.67 4.50
C GLN A 52 -7.80 4.71 4.23
N ALA A 53 -9.01 5.23 4.07
CA ALA A 53 -10.18 4.39 3.84
C ALA A 53 -10.09 3.65 2.51
N GLY A 54 -9.63 4.32 1.44
CA GLY A 54 -9.40 3.69 0.15
C GLY A 54 -8.32 2.64 0.21
N LEU A 55 -7.22 2.93 0.91
CA LEU A 55 -6.15 1.96 1.11
C LEU A 55 -6.66 0.71 1.83
N ALA A 56 -7.39 0.88 2.93
CA ALA A 56 -7.90 -0.25 3.71
C ALA A 56 -8.85 -1.12 2.88
N ALA A 57 -9.71 -0.51 2.06
CA ALA A 57 -10.61 -1.24 1.18
C ALA A 57 -9.85 -2.12 0.18
N HIS A 58 -8.77 -1.59 -0.40
CA HIS A 58 -7.96 -2.35 -1.36
C HIS A 58 -7.07 -3.39 -0.67
N LEU A 59 -6.59 -3.12 0.53
CA LEU A 59 -5.88 -4.12 1.31
C LEU A 59 -6.78 -5.33 1.59
N SER A 60 -8.02 -5.08 2.00
CA SER A 60 -8.98 -6.16 2.24
C SER A 60 -9.28 -6.93 0.96
N ARG A 61 -9.43 -6.23 -0.16
CA ARG A 61 -9.75 -6.85 -1.45
C ARG A 61 -8.65 -7.78 -1.95
N TRP A 62 -7.38 -7.37 -1.84
CA TRP A 62 -6.26 -8.07 -2.47
C TRP A 62 -5.49 -8.97 -1.50
N PHE A 63 -5.55 -8.68 -0.21
CA PHE A 63 -4.77 -9.41 0.79
C PHE A 63 -5.62 -10.04 1.89
N GLY A 64 -6.95 -9.96 1.78
CA GLY A 64 -7.87 -10.53 2.75
C GLY A 64 -8.10 -9.64 3.96
N ALA A 65 -8.78 -10.16 4.96
CA ALA A 65 -9.12 -9.40 6.16
C ALA A 65 -7.88 -9.03 6.97
N ALA A 66 -7.97 -7.92 7.69
CA ALA A 66 -6.93 -7.51 8.62
C ALA A 66 -6.73 -8.56 9.71
N ALA A 67 -5.49 -8.71 10.13
CA ALA A 67 -5.14 -9.63 11.21
C ALA A 67 -5.56 -9.07 12.57
#